data_c7308519d61b068b9358fa68bd181574
#
_entry.id   c7308519d61b068b9358fa68bd181574
#
_cell.length_a   1.000
_cell.length_b   1.000
_cell.length_c   1.000
_cell.angle_alpha   90.00
_cell.angle_beta   90.00
_cell.angle_gamma   90.00
#
_symmetry.space_group_name_H-M   'P 1'
#
loop_
_entity.id
_entity.type
_entity.pdbx_description
1 polymer ?
#
loop_
_entity_poly.entity_id
_entity_poly.type
_entity_poly.pdbx_seq_one_letter_code
_entity_poly.pdbx_strand_id
1 'polypeptide(L)'
;MTEKTRDEIDAEFWSKVKIAGHDECWLWTGKTMGGRGDMKYGYFTDGRWTYYTHRFAYSVGRGPIPNRAIVMHACDEPLCCNPQHLKLGTQKDNVADMMAKGRGHKASGEEHGMSRLTKEQVLEIYADKRPQKQIAAAYGVGLTCVSNIKTGFTWGHLTGKVRAA
;
A
#
# COMPACT_ATOMS: atom_id res chain seq x y z
N MET A 1 23.49 18.26 -27.98
CA MET A 1 22.08 18.26 -27.53
C MET A 1 21.99 19.35 -26.47
N THR A 2 21.24 20.42 -26.72
CA THR A 2 21.05 21.52 -25.76
C THR A 2 20.25 21.00 -24.57
N GLU A 3 20.76 21.19 -23.36
CA GLU A 3 20.02 20.91 -22.14
C GLU A 3 18.78 21.81 -22.08
N LYS A 4 17.60 21.21 -21.80
CA LYS A 4 16.35 21.96 -21.63
C LYS A 4 16.45 22.82 -20.37
N THR A 5 15.91 24.03 -20.46
CA THR A 5 15.72 24.89 -19.29
C THR A 5 14.62 24.34 -18.38
N ARG A 6 14.58 24.80 -17.14
CA ARG A 6 13.56 24.41 -16.18
C ARG A 6 12.14 24.72 -16.68
N ASP A 7 11.96 25.89 -17.25
CA ASP A 7 10.66 26.35 -17.78
C ASP A 7 10.19 25.49 -18.96
N GLU A 8 11.10 25.04 -19.82
CA GLU A 8 10.80 24.12 -20.93
C GLU A 8 10.37 22.74 -20.43
N ILE A 9 11.01 22.24 -19.35
CA ILE A 9 10.69 20.97 -18.72
C ILE A 9 9.30 21.04 -18.06
N ASP A 10 9.04 22.11 -17.33
CA ASP A 10 7.75 22.33 -16.66
C ASP A 10 6.62 22.50 -17.68
N ALA A 11 6.83 23.25 -18.76
CA ALA A 11 5.86 23.40 -19.85
C ALA A 11 5.58 22.05 -20.55
N GLU A 12 6.63 21.27 -20.84
CA GLU A 12 6.46 19.92 -21.41
C GLU A 12 5.67 18.98 -20.47
N PHE A 13 5.91 19.05 -19.17
CA PHE A 13 5.18 18.28 -18.20
C PHE A 13 3.68 18.64 -18.22
N TRP A 14 3.36 19.94 -18.07
CA TRP A 14 1.97 20.38 -18.00
C TRP A 14 1.21 20.19 -19.31
N SER A 15 1.88 20.17 -20.46
CA SER A 15 1.25 19.86 -21.77
C SER A 15 0.66 18.44 -21.83
N LYS A 16 1.11 17.55 -20.94
CA LYS A 16 0.63 16.15 -20.83
C LYS A 16 -0.36 15.94 -19.67
N VAL A 17 -0.79 17.02 -19.03
CA VAL A 17 -1.78 17.00 -17.96
C VAL A 17 -3.08 17.59 -18.45
N LYS A 18 -4.18 16.84 -18.33
CA LYS A 18 -5.52 17.37 -18.57
C LYS A 18 -5.93 18.20 -17.35
N ILE A 19 -5.66 19.51 -17.43
CA ILE A 19 -6.01 20.48 -16.38
C ILE A 19 -7.53 20.67 -16.39
N ALA A 20 -8.14 20.69 -15.20
CA ALA A 20 -9.56 20.89 -14.97
C ALA A 20 -9.79 21.96 -13.89
N GLY A 21 -10.96 22.01 -13.28
CA GLY A 21 -11.27 22.97 -12.21
C GLY A 21 -10.33 22.82 -11.00
N HIS A 22 -10.33 23.84 -10.13
CA HIS A 22 -9.45 23.92 -8.97
C HIS A 22 -9.55 22.68 -8.06
N ASP A 23 -10.77 22.21 -7.81
CA ASP A 23 -11.06 21.07 -6.93
C ASP A 23 -11.26 19.76 -7.70
N GLU A 24 -10.90 19.72 -8.99
CA GLU A 24 -10.99 18.52 -9.82
C GLU A 24 -9.63 17.86 -10.00
N CYS A 25 -9.63 16.57 -10.32
CA CYS A 25 -8.39 15.86 -10.65
C CYS A 25 -7.84 16.33 -12.00
N TRP A 26 -6.58 16.72 -12.02
CA TRP A 26 -5.84 17.02 -13.25
C TRP A 26 -5.12 15.75 -13.70
N LEU A 27 -5.66 15.08 -14.70
CA LEU A 27 -5.22 13.73 -15.05
C LEU A 27 -4.00 13.73 -15.99
N TRP A 28 -3.02 12.93 -15.65
CA TRP A 28 -1.89 12.65 -16.53
C TRP A 28 -2.33 11.85 -17.75
N THR A 29 -1.95 12.29 -18.96
CA THR A 29 -2.29 11.66 -20.23
C THR A 29 -1.10 10.96 -20.90
N GLY A 30 0.08 11.07 -20.32
CA GLY A 30 1.31 10.46 -20.86
C GLY A 30 1.52 9.01 -20.43
N LYS A 31 2.77 8.58 -20.47
CA LYS A 31 3.16 7.20 -20.16
C LYS A 31 2.91 6.85 -18.69
N THR A 32 2.53 5.59 -18.45
CA THR A 32 2.32 5.04 -17.11
C THR A 32 3.21 3.82 -16.87
N MET A 33 3.56 3.59 -15.62
CA MET A 33 4.23 2.37 -15.17
C MET A 33 3.34 1.60 -14.20
N GLY A 34 3.55 0.28 -14.12
CA GLY A 34 2.77 -0.59 -13.25
C GLY A 34 2.95 -0.24 -11.77
N GLY A 35 1.85 -0.33 -11.04
CA GLY A 35 1.80 -0.33 -9.59
C GLY A 35 1.42 -1.72 -9.06
N ARG A 36 0.91 -1.78 -7.85
CA ARG A 36 0.39 -3.03 -7.27
C ARG A 36 -1.02 -3.29 -7.79
N GLY A 37 -1.27 -4.45 -8.38
CA GLY A 37 -2.54 -4.77 -9.05
C GLY A 37 -2.74 -3.91 -10.31
N ASP A 38 -3.95 -3.43 -10.51
CA ASP A 38 -4.31 -2.60 -11.67
C ASP A 38 -3.94 -1.12 -11.53
N MET A 39 -3.36 -0.72 -10.39
CA MET A 39 -2.91 0.66 -10.16
C MET A 39 -1.74 1.00 -11.09
N LYS A 40 -1.88 2.09 -11.83
CA LYS A 40 -0.84 2.63 -12.70
C LYS A 40 -0.49 4.04 -12.24
N TYR A 41 0.81 4.31 -12.14
CA TYR A 41 1.30 5.66 -11.85
C TYR A 41 1.87 6.29 -13.12
N GLY A 42 1.59 7.56 -13.32
CA GLY A 42 2.21 8.34 -14.38
C GLY A 42 3.71 8.52 -14.12
N TYR A 43 4.50 8.52 -15.19
CA TYR A 43 5.89 8.93 -15.11
C TYR A 43 6.24 9.93 -16.20
N PHE A 44 7.19 10.81 -15.88
CA PHE A 44 7.71 11.86 -16.73
C PHE A 44 9.24 11.80 -16.73
N THR A 45 9.86 11.99 -17.89
CA THR A 45 11.30 12.04 -18.04
C THR A 45 11.70 13.38 -18.63
N ASP A 46 12.59 14.10 -17.96
CA ASP A 46 13.11 15.40 -18.41
C ASP A 46 14.31 15.28 -19.39
N GLY A 47 14.64 14.06 -19.78
CA GLY A 47 15.80 13.74 -20.61
C GLY A 47 16.98 13.20 -19.82
N ARG A 48 17.06 13.49 -18.52
CA ARG A 48 18.12 13.04 -17.61
C ARG A 48 17.58 12.13 -16.50
N TRP A 49 16.43 12.50 -15.91
CA TRP A 49 15.82 11.80 -14.79
C TRP A 49 14.38 11.43 -15.07
N THR A 50 13.94 10.35 -14.45
CA THR A 50 12.53 9.91 -14.50
C THR A 50 11.88 10.12 -13.14
N TYR A 51 10.72 10.76 -13.16
CA TYR A 51 9.95 11.14 -11.96
C TYR A 51 8.56 10.52 -12.02
N TYR A 52 8.01 10.16 -10.88
CA TYR A 52 6.56 9.96 -10.76
C TYR A 52 5.86 11.32 -10.95
N THR A 53 4.79 11.34 -11.74
CA THR A 53 4.14 12.59 -12.14
C THR A 53 3.58 13.40 -10.98
N HIS A 54 2.96 12.74 -10.00
CA HIS A 54 2.47 13.40 -8.79
C HIS A 54 3.60 14.05 -7.97
N ARG A 55 4.79 13.42 -7.90
CA ARG A 55 5.93 14.01 -7.21
C ARG A 55 6.47 15.22 -7.96
N PHE A 56 6.54 15.13 -9.29
CA PHE A 56 6.93 16.26 -10.13
C PHE A 56 5.94 17.41 -10.01
N ALA A 57 4.64 17.15 -10.15
CA ALA A 57 3.57 18.13 -9.98
C ALA A 57 3.62 18.83 -8.61
N TYR A 58 3.86 18.06 -7.54
CA TYR A 58 4.03 18.62 -6.20
C TYR A 58 5.24 19.57 -6.15
N SER A 59 6.39 19.14 -6.68
CA SER A 59 7.62 19.93 -6.62
C SER A 59 7.53 21.25 -7.40
N VAL A 60 6.78 21.27 -8.49
CA VAL A 60 6.54 22.48 -9.29
C VAL A 60 5.50 23.39 -8.63
N GLY A 61 4.40 22.81 -8.17
CA GLY A 61 3.26 23.60 -7.68
C GLY A 61 3.32 23.99 -6.21
N ARG A 62 4.08 23.27 -5.37
CA ARG A 62 4.14 23.50 -3.91
C ARG A 62 5.55 23.64 -3.36
N GLY A 63 6.58 23.30 -4.13
CA GLY A 63 7.97 23.43 -3.73
C GLY A 63 8.65 22.09 -3.41
N PRO A 64 9.89 22.13 -2.90
CA PRO A 64 10.73 20.96 -2.77
C PRO A 64 10.16 19.92 -1.82
N ILE A 65 10.36 18.64 -2.17
CA ILE A 65 9.94 17.51 -1.35
C ILE A 65 11.06 17.19 -0.35
N PRO A 66 10.82 17.28 0.97
CA PRO A 66 11.81 16.93 1.97
C PRO A 66 12.29 15.49 1.85
N ASN A 67 13.53 15.24 2.28
CA ASN A 67 14.09 13.88 2.27
C ASN A 67 13.19 12.92 3.08
N ARG A 68 12.97 11.72 2.55
CA ARG A 68 12.09 10.68 3.10
C ARG A 68 10.60 11.02 3.14
N ALA A 69 10.19 12.19 2.69
CA ALA A 69 8.76 12.50 2.57
C ALA A 69 8.12 11.76 1.39
N ILE A 70 6.89 11.33 1.61
CA ILE A 70 6.04 10.69 0.61
C ILE A 70 5.02 11.72 0.14
N VAL A 71 4.83 11.82 -1.17
CA VAL A 71 3.71 12.57 -1.74
C VAL A 71 2.53 11.63 -1.89
N MET A 72 1.42 11.97 -1.24
CA MET A 72 0.20 11.17 -1.17
C MET A 72 -0.93 11.88 -1.88
N HIS A 73 -1.80 11.12 -2.54
CA HIS A 73 -3.04 11.64 -3.11
C HIS A 73 -4.14 11.73 -2.05
N ALA A 74 -4.70 12.91 -1.83
CA ALA A 74 -5.89 13.06 -1.00
C ALA A 74 -7.15 12.54 -1.72
N CYS A 75 -7.17 12.65 -3.06
CA CYS A 75 -8.26 12.21 -3.95
C CYS A 75 -8.23 10.72 -4.32
N ASP A 76 -7.20 9.97 -3.92
CA ASP A 76 -6.99 8.54 -4.24
C ASP A 76 -6.84 8.21 -5.73
N GLU A 77 -6.71 9.21 -6.62
CA GLU A 77 -6.48 9.02 -8.05
C GLU A 77 -4.97 9.01 -8.35
N PRO A 78 -4.37 7.85 -8.73
CA PRO A 78 -2.92 7.74 -8.92
C PRO A 78 -2.35 8.56 -10.09
N LEU A 79 -3.20 8.95 -11.04
CA LEU A 79 -2.82 9.76 -12.19
C LEU A 79 -3.05 11.26 -11.98
N CYS A 80 -3.58 11.64 -10.82
CA CYS A 80 -3.84 13.05 -10.52
C CYS A 80 -2.54 13.82 -10.31
N CYS A 81 -2.40 14.94 -11.03
CA CYS A 81 -1.30 15.88 -10.94
C CYS A 81 -1.72 17.23 -10.33
N ASN A 82 -2.98 17.38 -9.84
CA ASN A 82 -3.41 18.60 -9.20
C ASN A 82 -2.66 18.82 -7.88
N PRO A 83 -1.83 19.89 -7.74
CA PRO A 83 -1.06 20.13 -6.52
C PRO A 83 -1.93 20.28 -5.26
N GLN A 84 -3.21 20.71 -5.41
CA GLN A 84 -4.13 20.84 -4.27
C GLN A 84 -4.57 19.47 -3.73
N HIS A 85 -4.54 18.42 -4.55
CA HIS A 85 -4.86 17.06 -4.18
C HIS A 85 -3.67 16.26 -3.65
N LEU A 86 -2.48 16.89 -3.59
CA LEU A 86 -1.24 16.26 -3.16
C LEU A 86 -0.82 16.79 -1.80
N LYS A 87 -0.49 15.88 -0.89
CA LYS A 87 0.01 16.21 0.45
C LYS A 87 1.29 15.44 0.77
N LEU A 88 2.15 16.06 1.58
CA LEU A 88 3.30 15.35 2.15
C LEU A 88 2.86 14.52 3.35
N GLY A 89 3.53 13.40 3.53
CA GLY A 89 3.39 12.55 4.70
C GLY A 89 4.60 11.64 4.88
N THR A 90 4.57 10.88 5.95
CA THR A 90 5.53 9.81 6.24
C THR A 90 4.98 8.47 5.76
N GLN A 91 5.81 7.42 5.78
CA GLN A 91 5.34 6.05 5.55
C GLN A 91 4.24 5.65 6.55
N LYS A 92 4.33 6.12 7.80
CA LYS A 92 3.32 5.89 8.83
C LYS A 92 1.98 6.52 8.45
N ASP A 93 2.01 7.77 7.96
CA ASP A 93 0.80 8.48 7.52
C ASP A 93 0.15 7.79 6.32
N ASN A 94 0.97 7.33 5.36
CA ASN A 94 0.47 6.58 4.20
C ASN A 94 -0.21 5.27 4.60
N VAL A 95 0.37 4.53 5.54
CA VAL A 95 -0.25 3.30 6.07
C VAL A 95 -1.52 3.62 6.85
N ALA A 96 -1.53 4.68 7.66
CA ALA A 96 -2.71 5.11 8.41
C ALA A 96 -3.86 5.51 7.47
N ASP A 97 -3.57 6.28 6.40
CA ASP A 97 -4.55 6.65 5.36
C ASP A 97 -5.12 5.40 4.65
N MET A 98 -4.25 4.46 4.28
CA MET A 98 -4.64 3.19 3.69
C MET A 98 -5.60 2.40 4.60
N MET A 99 -5.30 2.34 5.90
CA MET A 99 -6.12 1.62 6.88
C MET A 99 -7.45 2.33 7.12
N ALA A 100 -7.44 3.66 7.27
CA ALA A 100 -8.65 4.46 7.48
C ALA A 100 -9.63 4.35 6.29
N LYS A 101 -9.12 4.19 5.08
CA LYS A 101 -9.89 4.01 3.84
C LYS A 101 -10.24 2.54 3.54
N GLY A 102 -10.00 1.62 4.46
CA GLY A 102 -10.30 0.19 4.30
C GLY A 102 -9.50 -0.52 3.20
N ARG A 103 -8.43 0.08 2.70
CA ARG A 103 -7.59 -0.50 1.63
C ARG A 103 -6.49 -1.42 2.16
N GLY A 104 -6.35 -1.49 3.47
CA GLY A 104 -5.40 -2.36 4.14
C GLY A 104 -5.94 -3.78 4.22
N HIS A 105 -5.61 -4.65 3.27
CA HIS A 105 -5.87 -6.07 3.39
C HIS A 105 -4.68 -6.74 4.08
N LYS A 106 -4.88 -7.14 5.33
CA LYS A 106 -3.99 -8.10 5.98
C LYS A 106 -4.51 -9.49 5.65
N ALA A 107 -3.89 -10.14 4.67
CA ALA A 107 -4.13 -11.55 4.46
C ALA A 107 -3.93 -12.28 5.81
N SER A 108 -4.95 -12.94 6.30
CA SER A 108 -4.94 -13.66 7.57
C SER A 108 -5.53 -15.05 7.39
N GLY A 109 -5.13 -15.96 8.24
CA GLY A 109 -5.64 -17.32 8.12
C GLY A 109 -5.13 -18.00 6.85
N GLU A 110 -6.02 -18.68 6.14
CA GLU A 110 -5.70 -19.41 4.90
C GLU A 110 -5.26 -18.50 3.75
N GLU A 111 -5.73 -17.25 3.72
CA GLU A 111 -5.35 -16.28 2.69
C GLU A 111 -3.90 -15.83 2.80
N HIS A 112 -3.25 -16.08 3.95
CA HIS A 112 -1.84 -15.80 4.11
C HIS A 112 -1.01 -16.82 3.34
N GLY A 113 -0.23 -16.38 2.34
CA GLY A 113 0.51 -17.26 1.42
C GLY A 113 1.50 -18.25 2.09
N MET A 114 1.80 -18.07 3.38
CA MET A 114 2.60 -19.00 4.17
C MET A 114 1.76 -19.84 5.15
N SER A 115 0.44 -19.78 5.07
CA SER A 115 -0.43 -20.62 5.90
C SER A 115 -0.26 -22.08 5.50
N ARG A 116 -0.05 -22.93 6.50
CA ARG A 116 0.06 -24.40 6.32
C ARG A 116 -1.17 -25.14 6.82
N LEU A 117 -2.10 -24.42 7.44
CA LEU A 117 -3.30 -24.97 8.05
C LEU A 117 -4.54 -24.40 7.38
N THR A 118 -5.53 -25.26 7.18
CA THR A 118 -6.88 -24.85 6.78
C THR A 118 -7.70 -24.37 8.00
N LYS A 119 -8.83 -23.72 7.75
CA LYS A 119 -9.77 -23.28 8.81
C LYS A 119 -10.25 -24.45 9.63
N GLU A 120 -10.59 -25.57 8.98
CA GLU A 120 -11.05 -26.80 9.61
C GLU A 120 -9.99 -27.36 10.53
N GLN A 121 -8.74 -27.50 10.06
CA GLN A 121 -7.61 -27.96 10.86
C GLN A 121 -7.34 -27.06 12.08
N VAL A 122 -7.51 -25.75 11.93
CA VAL A 122 -7.35 -24.81 13.06
C VAL A 122 -8.43 -25.03 14.12
N LEU A 123 -9.68 -25.23 13.72
CA LEU A 123 -10.78 -25.53 14.65
C LEU A 123 -10.58 -26.87 15.35
N GLU A 124 -10.13 -27.89 14.61
CA GLU A 124 -9.78 -29.19 15.18
C GLU A 124 -8.65 -29.09 16.22
N ILE A 125 -7.55 -28.37 15.86
CA ILE A 125 -6.44 -28.11 16.79
C ILE A 125 -6.94 -27.35 18.02
N TYR A 126 -7.83 -26.38 17.85
CA TYR A 126 -8.38 -25.61 18.96
C TYR A 126 -9.21 -26.46 19.91
N ALA A 127 -10.01 -27.37 19.39
CA ALA A 127 -10.86 -28.28 20.16
C ALA A 127 -10.08 -29.44 20.78
N ASP A 128 -8.97 -29.86 20.21
CA ASP A 128 -8.20 -31.04 20.63
C ASP A 128 -7.64 -30.86 22.04
N LYS A 129 -7.91 -31.78 22.95
CA LYS A 129 -7.50 -31.74 24.36
C LYS A 129 -6.20 -32.48 24.63
N ARG A 130 -5.61 -33.13 23.64
CA ARG A 130 -4.31 -33.84 23.79
C ARG A 130 -3.19 -32.85 24.15
N PRO A 131 -2.05 -33.34 24.68
CA PRO A 131 -0.87 -32.51 24.89
C PRO A 131 -0.44 -31.81 23.59
N GLN A 132 -0.10 -30.53 23.67
CA GLN A 132 0.22 -29.72 22.48
C GLN A 132 1.33 -30.30 21.60
N LYS A 133 2.27 -31.05 22.21
CA LYS A 133 3.34 -31.74 21.47
C LYS A 133 2.79 -32.85 20.55
N GLN A 134 1.75 -33.58 20.99
CA GLN A 134 1.10 -34.61 20.17
C GLN A 134 0.26 -33.98 19.04
N ILE A 135 -0.43 -32.88 19.34
CA ILE A 135 -1.18 -32.12 18.33
C ILE A 135 -0.22 -31.60 17.27
N ALA A 136 0.88 -30.96 17.67
CA ALA A 136 1.90 -30.44 16.76
C ALA A 136 2.42 -31.49 15.79
N ALA A 137 2.72 -32.69 16.31
CA ALA A 137 3.17 -33.83 15.50
C ALA A 137 2.08 -34.34 14.55
N ALA A 138 0.82 -34.42 14.99
CA ALA A 138 -0.29 -34.90 14.19
C ALA A 138 -0.60 -33.98 12.96
N TYR A 139 -0.44 -32.66 13.12
CA TYR A 139 -0.70 -31.67 12.04
C TYR A 139 0.56 -31.19 11.34
N GLY A 140 1.74 -31.70 11.66
CA GLY A 140 3.01 -31.32 11.03
C GLY A 140 3.39 -29.84 11.24
N VAL A 141 3.00 -29.25 12.38
CA VAL A 141 3.26 -27.85 12.74
C VAL A 141 4.14 -27.71 13.97
N GLY A 142 4.70 -26.53 14.18
CA GLY A 142 5.51 -26.28 15.39
C GLY A 142 4.64 -26.14 16.66
N LEU A 143 5.21 -26.46 17.82
CA LEU A 143 4.56 -26.32 19.14
C LEU A 143 4.02 -24.90 19.37
N THR A 144 4.80 -23.87 18.96
CA THR A 144 4.40 -22.46 19.04
C THR A 144 3.14 -22.17 18.22
N CYS A 145 2.97 -22.81 17.05
CA CYS A 145 1.78 -22.67 16.24
C CYS A 145 0.53 -23.15 17.00
N VAL A 146 0.60 -24.35 17.58
CA VAL A 146 -0.50 -24.90 18.41
C VAL A 146 -0.79 -24.00 19.59
N SER A 147 0.24 -23.55 20.32
CA SER A 147 0.09 -22.62 21.45
C SER A 147 -0.60 -21.33 21.05
N ASN A 148 -0.19 -20.72 19.93
CA ASN A 148 -0.78 -19.47 19.41
C ASN A 148 -2.26 -19.64 19.02
N ILE A 149 -2.64 -20.79 18.45
CA ILE A 149 -4.04 -21.12 18.15
C ILE A 149 -4.84 -21.27 19.46
N LYS A 150 -4.34 -22.04 20.40
CA LYS A 150 -4.98 -22.30 21.71
C LYS A 150 -5.16 -21.04 22.55
N THR A 151 -4.25 -20.11 22.45
CA THR A 151 -4.29 -18.81 23.18
C THR A 151 -5.04 -17.72 22.45
N GLY A 152 -5.42 -17.91 21.17
CA GLY A 152 -6.06 -16.91 20.34
C GLY A 152 -5.11 -15.81 19.84
N PHE A 153 -3.78 -16.02 19.95
CA PHE A 153 -2.78 -15.09 19.41
C PHE A 153 -2.81 -15.08 17.87
N THR A 154 -3.03 -16.25 17.27
CA THR A 154 -3.32 -16.41 15.85
C THR A 154 -4.69 -17.04 15.69
N TRP A 155 -5.36 -16.78 14.58
CA TRP A 155 -6.68 -17.34 14.23
C TRP A 155 -7.80 -17.01 15.23
N GLY A 156 -7.62 -15.98 16.07
CA GLY A 156 -8.61 -15.56 17.06
C GLY A 156 -9.99 -15.24 16.47
N HIS A 157 -10.02 -14.77 15.22
CA HIS A 157 -11.25 -14.52 14.48
C HIS A 157 -12.08 -15.79 14.20
N LEU A 158 -11.46 -16.98 14.12
CA LEU A 158 -12.15 -18.27 13.96
C LEU A 158 -12.49 -18.92 15.29
N THR A 159 -11.59 -18.83 16.26
CA THR A 159 -11.75 -19.51 17.56
C THR A 159 -12.59 -18.71 18.55
N GLY A 160 -12.97 -17.48 18.22
CA GLY A 160 -13.69 -16.55 19.10
C GLY A 160 -12.87 -16.07 20.30
N LYS A 161 -11.58 -16.47 20.39
CA LYS A 161 -10.70 -16.11 21.49
C LYS A 161 -9.80 -14.95 21.06
N VAL A 162 -10.18 -13.74 21.44
CA VAL A 162 -9.36 -12.54 21.23
C VAL A 162 -8.49 -12.34 22.46
N ARG A 163 -7.18 -12.25 22.28
CA ARG A 163 -6.27 -11.90 23.38
C ARG A 163 -6.58 -10.46 23.82
N ALA A 164 -6.88 -10.27 25.09
CA ALA A 164 -6.92 -8.92 25.68
C ALA A 164 -5.56 -8.24 25.45
N ALA A 165 -5.61 -6.97 25.02
CA ALA A 165 -4.45 -6.14 24.75
C ALA A 165 -3.62 -5.91 26.02
#